data_73766f0157a7a66a5302c0783492c758
#
_entry.id   73766f0157a7a66a5302c0783492c758
#
_cell.length_a   1.000
_cell.length_b   1.000
_cell.length_c   1.000
_cell.angle_alpha   90.00
_cell.angle_beta   90.00
_cell.angle_gamma   90.00
#
_symmetry.space_group_name_H-M   'P 1'
#
loop_
_entity.id
_entity.type
_entity.pdbx_description
1 polymer ?
#
loop_
_entity_poly.entity_id
_entity_poly.type
_entity_poly.pdbx_seq_one_letter_code
_entity_poly.pdbx_strand_id
1 'polypeptide(L)'
;ILEKIFNLNDTKDIYLSRHLLNSLIFLIAGVYFYYTLNQFYTKSISILGFLIFFIHPRIFAQSFYNSKDIIFLSFFCISSFYFLKYFITKKIKFLFILCFFISITIGTRVMGLIIPLLFIFFFIMENLESNKYKNIYLLAPFLILTIGLTILFWPFLWENPLNILLSIKSMSSYAWDGLVYFEDTYYPGKFLPWYYLPKIIIITSPLLYLILFIYGILIITKNLSKNLLNLKNNNLWNNFEELYCFYSI
;
A
#
# COMPACT_ATOMS: atom_id res chain seq x y z
N ILE A 1 15.69 -18.32 -8.88
CA ILE A 1 15.23 -18.89 -10.16
C ILE A 1 15.94 -18.18 -11.32
N LEU A 2 15.86 -16.85 -11.44
CA LEU A 2 16.50 -16.08 -12.52
C LEU A 2 18.02 -16.29 -12.56
N GLU A 3 18.68 -16.30 -11.42
CA GLU A 3 20.12 -16.57 -11.28
C GLU A 3 20.53 -17.91 -11.91
N LYS A 4 19.68 -18.94 -11.73
CA LYS A 4 19.89 -20.26 -12.35
C LYS A 4 19.61 -20.26 -13.86
N ILE A 5 18.59 -19.52 -14.31
CA ILE A 5 18.22 -19.43 -15.74
C ILE A 5 19.32 -18.73 -16.54
N PHE A 6 19.89 -17.67 -15.99
CA PHE A 6 20.94 -16.87 -16.64
C PHE A 6 22.36 -17.33 -16.30
N ASN A 7 22.52 -18.45 -15.55
CA ASN A 7 23.81 -18.98 -15.11
C ASN A 7 24.72 -17.91 -14.46
N LEU A 8 24.12 -17.03 -13.63
CA LEU A 8 24.86 -15.97 -12.95
C LEU A 8 25.67 -16.59 -11.80
N ASN A 9 26.99 -16.65 -11.97
CA ASN A 9 27.91 -17.24 -10.98
C ASN A 9 28.69 -16.14 -10.23
N ASP A 10 28.82 -14.96 -10.82
CA ASP A 10 29.49 -13.83 -10.18
C ASP A 10 28.52 -13.11 -9.21
N THR A 11 29.00 -12.86 -7.99
CA THR A 11 28.25 -12.13 -6.95
C THR A 11 27.84 -10.73 -7.42
N LYS A 12 28.66 -10.07 -8.24
CA LYS A 12 28.39 -8.76 -8.83
C LYS A 12 27.16 -8.82 -9.76
N ASP A 13 27.10 -9.81 -10.65
CA ASP A 13 26.04 -9.95 -11.64
C ASP A 13 24.70 -10.34 -10.96
N ILE A 14 24.78 -11.19 -9.93
CA ILE A 14 23.64 -11.52 -9.08
C ILE A 14 23.09 -10.26 -8.42
N TYR A 15 23.97 -9.43 -7.86
CA TYR A 15 23.59 -8.20 -7.16
C TYR A 15 22.96 -7.18 -8.13
N LEU A 16 23.57 -6.96 -9.28
CA LEU A 16 23.08 -6.05 -10.32
C LEU A 16 21.73 -6.50 -10.87
N SER A 17 21.53 -7.80 -11.11
CA SER A 17 20.25 -8.32 -11.59
C SER A 17 19.11 -8.13 -10.58
N ARG A 18 19.37 -8.29 -9.28
CA ARG A 18 18.39 -8.02 -8.21
C ARG A 18 18.03 -6.54 -8.15
N HIS A 19 19.01 -5.64 -8.26
CA HIS A 19 18.78 -4.20 -8.29
C HIS A 19 17.93 -3.79 -9.49
N LEU A 20 18.25 -4.32 -10.68
CA LEU A 20 17.48 -4.07 -11.89
C LEU A 20 16.00 -4.50 -11.70
N LEU A 21 15.78 -5.69 -11.17
CA LEU A 21 14.42 -6.20 -10.94
C LEU A 21 13.63 -5.32 -9.97
N ASN A 22 14.24 -4.92 -8.86
CA ASN A 22 13.59 -4.04 -7.89
C ASN A 22 13.18 -2.72 -8.54
N SER A 23 14.09 -2.09 -9.30
CA SER A 23 13.82 -0.82 -9.96
C SER A 23 12.76 -0.94 -11.08
N LEU A 24 12.75 -2.05 -11.83
CA LEU A 24 11.71 -2.31 -12.83
C LEU A 24 10.33 -2.51 -12.20
N ILE A 25 10.22 -3.26 -11.11
CA ILE A 25 8.96 -3.44 -10.39
C ILE A 25 8.47 -2.10 -9.84
N PHE A 26 9.37 -1.28 -9.31
CA PHE A 26 9.03 0.07 -8.84
C PHE A 26 8.57 0.98 -9.99
N LEU A 27 9.20 0.92 -11.15
CA LEU A 27 8.77 1.68 -12.33
C LEU A 27 7.34 1.27 -12.76
N ILE A 28 7.06 -0.04 -12.79
CA ILE A 28 5.71 -0.54 -13.08
C ILE A 28 4.71 0.01 -12.06
N ALA A 29 5.03 0.00 -10.78
CA ALA A 29 4.18 0.57 -9.73
C ALA A 29 3.93 2.06 -9.94
N GLY A 30 4.93 2.82 -10.36
CA GLY A 30 4.79 4.24 -10.72
C GLY A 30 3.79 4.45 -11.85
N VAL A 31 3.80 3.59 -12.88
CA VAL A 31 2.81 3.62 -13.97
C VAL A 31 1.39 3.34 -13.44
N TYR A 32 1.22 2.37 -12.53
CA TYR A 32 -0.08 2.12 -11.89
C TYR A 32 -0.51 3.27 -10.99
N PHE A 33 0.42 3.92 -10.31
CA PHE A 33 0.14 5.13 -9.54
C PHE A 33 -0.35 6.28 -10.45
N TYR A 34 0.30 6.48 -11.61
CA TYR A 34 -0.21 7.41 -12.62
C TYR A 34 -1.65 7.07 -13.05
N TYR A 35 -1.94 5.81 -13.34
CA TYR A 35 -3.30 5.39 -13.71
C TYR A 35 -4.32 5.60 -12.58
N THR A 36 -3.89 5.46 -11.32
CA THR A 36 -4.73 5.75 -10.14
C THR A 36 -5.12 7.22 -10.12
N LEU A 37 -4.15 8.12 -10.26
CA LEU A 37 -4.39 9.56 -10.31
C LEU A 37 -5.26 9.97 -11.51
N ASN A 38 -5.04 9.35 -12.65
CA ASN A 38 -5.78 9.66 -13.88
C ASN A 38 -7.26 9.22 -13.85
N GLN A 39 -7.72 8.52 -12.78
CA GLN A 39 -9.15 8.28 -12.56
C GLN A 39 -9.85 9.55 -12.03
N PHE A 40 -9.14 10.42 -11.33
CA PHE A 40 -9.70 11.58 -10.64
C PHE A 40 -9.23 12.91 -11.20
N TYR A 41 -8.04 12.95 -11.78
CA TYR A 41 -7.38 14.19 -12.18
C TYR A 41 -7.05 14.21 -13.67
N THR A 42 -6.73 15.41 -14.17
CA THR A 42 -6.27 15.57 -15.56
C THR A 42 -4.93 14.88 -15.81
N LYS A 43 -4.65 14.54 -17.06
CA LYS A 43 -3.39 13.89 -17.46
C LYS A 43 -2.15 14.63 -16.96
N SER A 44 -2.16 15.98 -17.04
CA SER A 44 -1.02 16.80 -16.61
C SER A 44 -0.77 16.68 -15.10
N ILE A 45 -1.83 16.72 -14.27
CA ILE A 45 -1.72 16.53 -12.83
C ILE A 45 -1.26 15.11 -12.49
N SER A 46 -1.77 14.12 -13.22
CA SER A 46 -1.39 12.71 -13.01
C SER A 46 0.08 12.44 -13.36
N ILE A 47 0.60 13.08 -14.41
CA ILE A 47 2.03 13.02 -14.75
C ILE A 47 2.86 13.70 -13.68
N LEU A 48 2.45 14.87 -13.21
CA LEU A 48 3.14 15.57 -12.12
C LEU A 48 3.18 14.72 -10.85
N GLY A 49 2.06 14.10 -10.47
CA GLY A 49 1.99 13.20 -9.31
C GLY A 49 2.90 11.97 -9.47
N PHE A 50 2.94 11.37 -10.67
CA PHE A 50 3.87 10.29 -10.98
C PHE A 50 5.32 10.73 -10.82
N LEU A 51 5.70 11.90 -11.34
CA LEU A 51 7.05 12.42 -11.23
C LEU A 51 7.43 12.69 -9.77
N ILE A 52 6.54 13.31 -8.99
CA ILE A 52 6.73 13.55 -7.56
C ILE A 52 6.96 12.23 -6.83
N PHE A 53 6.13 11.20 -7.07
CA PHE A 53 6.29 9.89 -6.46
C PHE A 53 7.61 9.22 -6.86
N PHE A 54 7.92 9.21 -8.15
CA PHE A 54 9.06 8.49 -8.71
C PHE A 54 10.41 9.13 -8.35
N ILE A 55 10.48 10.47 -8.34
CA ILE A 55 11.73 11.23 -8.07
C ILE A 55 11.94 11.45 -6.57
N HIS A 56 11.04 10.99 -5.69
CA HIS A 56 11.25 11.15 -4.24
C HIS A 56 12.61 10.57 -3.82
N PRO A 57 13.56 11.40 -3.28
CA PRO A 57 14.95 10.99 -3.17
C PRO A 57 15.17 9.70 -2.40
N ARG A 58 14.46 9.54 -1.27
CA ARG A 58 14.57 8.34 -0.44
C ARG A 58 13.99 7.11 -1.11
N ILE A 59 12.81 7.23 -1.73
CA ILE A 59 12.13 6.11 -2.39
C ILE A 59 12.93 5.69 -3.63
N PHE A 60 13.36 6.67 -4.44
CA PHE A 60 14.17 6.43 -5.62
C PHE A 60 15.48 5.72 -5.29
N ALA A 61 16.23 6.21 -4.29
CA ALA A 61 17.47 5.56 -3.87
C ALA A 61 17.21 4.11 -3.39
N GLN A 62 16.17 3.90 -2.58
CA GLN A 62 15.84 2.57 -2.08
C GLN A 62 15.31 1.63 -3.17
N SER A 63 14.79 2.15 -4.28
CA SER A 63 14.24 1.32 -5.37
C SER A 63 15.28 0.37 -6.00
N PHE A 64 16.56 0.65 -5.84
CA PHE A 64 17.62 -0.22 -6.33
C PHE A 64 17.95 -1.38 -5.39
N TYR A 65 18.04 -1.15 -4.09
CA TYR A 65 18.60 -2.13 -3.15
C TYR A 65 17.62 -2.68 -2.11
N ASN A 66 16.51 -1.97 -1.81
CA ASN A 66 15.57 -2.42 -0.78
C ASN A 66 14.51 -3.36 -1.37
N SER A 67 14.85 -4.63 -1.43
CA SER A 67 13.98 -5.67 -2.00
C SER A 67 12.74 -6.01 -1.16
N LYS A 68 12.60 -5.48 0.06
CA LYS A 68 11.42 -5.73 0.91
C LYS A 68 10.44 -4.57 0.85
N ASP A 69 10.88 -3.36 1.22
CA ASP A 69 9.97 -2.21 1.35
C ASP A 69 9.51 -1.67 0.01
N ILE A 70 10.41 -1.63 -0.98
CA ILE A 70 10.07 -1.15 -2.32
C ILE A 70 9.16 -2.15 -3.05
N ILE A 71 9.41 -3.44 -2.91
CA ILE A 71 8.52 -4.45 -3.49
C ILE A 71 7.14 -4.40 -2.83
N PHE A 72 7.09 -4.27 -1.49
CA PHE A 72 5.84 -4.05 -0.78
C PHE A 72 5.10 -2.80 -1.28
N LEU A 73 5.76 -1.64 -1.33
CA LEU A 73 5.20 -0.38 -1.84
C LEU A 73 4.67 -0.55 -3.27
N SER A 74 5.42 -1.24 -4.12
CA SER A 74 5.06 -1.45 -5.52
C SER A 74 3.77 -2.26 -5.66
N PHE A 75 3.67 -3.39 -4.98
CA PHE A 75 2.46 -4.20 -5.02
C PHE A 75 1.29 -3.56 -4.27
N PHE A 76 1.57 -2.75 -3.26
CA PHE A 76 0.57 -1.93 -2.60
C PHE A 76 -0.06 -0.92 -3.58
N CYS A 77 0.74 -0.19 -4.37
CA CYS A 77 0.26 0.74 -5.40
C CYS A 77 -0.57 0.03 -6.48
N ILE A 78 -0.12 -1.14 -6.94
CA ILE A 78 -0.85 -1.93 -7.95
C ILE A 78 -2.18 -2.42 -7.37
N SER A 79 -2.18 -2.94 -6.14
CA SER A 79 -3.40 -3.38 -5.45
C SER A 79 -4.37 -2.23 -5.27
N SER A 80 -3.90 -1.05 -4.87
CA SER A 80 -4.71 0.17 -4.70
C SER A 80 -5.36 0.60 -6.01
N PHE A 81 -4.66 0.48 -7.14
CA PHE A 81 -5.26 0.74 -8.46
C PHE A 81 -6.41 -0.22 -8.77
N TYR A 82 -6.23 -1.53 -8.59
CA TYR A 82 -7.28 -2.51 -8.87
C TYR A 82 -8.43 -2.44 -7.87
N PHE A 83 -8.16 -2.09 -6.62
CA PHE A 83 -9.16 -1.74 -5.62
C PHE A 83 -10.07 -0.63 -6.15
N LEU A 84 -9.51 0.50 -6.54
CA LEU A 84 -10.23 1.62 -7.11
C LEU A 84 -10.99 1.22 -8.39
N LYS A 85 -10.31 0.52 -9.29
CA LYS A 85 -10.88 0.09 -10.56
C LYS A 85 -12.09 -0.82 -10.39
N TYR A 86 -12.08 -1.70 -9.38
CA TYR A 86 -13.23 -2.51 -9.05
C TYR A 86 -14.41 -1.65 -8.58
N PHE A 87 -14.18 -0.73 -7.64
CA PHE A 87 -15.25 0.12 -7.12
C PHE A 87 -15.86 1.06 -8.17
N ILE A 88 -15.08 1.54 -9.14
CA ILE A 88 -15.59 2.38 -10.24
C ILE A 88 -16.35 1.54 -11.28
N THR A 89 -15.83 0.36 -11.65
CA THR A 89 -16.36 -0.38 -12.81
C THR A 89 -17.28 -1.54 -12.44
N LYS A 90 -17.25 -2.01 -11.19
CA LYS A 90 -17.95 -3.19 -10.67
C LYS A 90 -17.73 -4.49 -11.46
N LYS A 91 -16.65 -4.55 -12.24
CA LYS A 91 -16.32 -5.73 -13.04
C LYS A 91 -15.57 -6.75 -12.21
N ILE A 92 -16.11 -7.96 -12.10
CA ILE A 92 -15.58 -9.06 -11.29
C ILE A 92 -14.13 -9.44 -11.66
N LYS A 93 -13.72 -9.23 -12.90
CA LYS A 93 -12.33 -9.47 -13.33
C LYS A 93 -11.31 -8.65 -12.52
N PHE A 94 -11.66 -7.41 -12.15
CA PHE A 94 -10.78 -6.56 -11.35
C PHE A 94 -10.72 -7.02 -9.89
N LEU A 95 -11.77 -7.67 -9.40
CA LEU A 95 -11.76 -8.30 -8.08
C LEU A 95 -10.75 -9.46 -8.03
N PHE A 96 -10.74 -10.33 -9.04
CA PHE A 96 -9.78 -11.44 -9.13
C PHE A 96 -8.33 -10.95 -9.21
N ILE A 97 -8.08 -9.93 -10.06
CA ILE A 97 -6.74 -9.33 -10.18
C ILE A 97 -6.33 -8.67 -8.85
N LEU A 98 -7.27 -8.00 -8.18
CA LEU A 98 -7.04 -7.40 -6.86
C LEU A 98 -6.62 -8.47 -5.84
N CYS A 99 -7.36 -9.59 -5.73
CA CYS A 99 -7.00 -10.71 -4.83
C CYS A 99 -5.57 -11.20 -5.08
N PHE A 100 -5.17 -11.33 -6.35
CA PHE A 100 -3.83 -11.75 -6.73
C PHE A 100 -2.76 -10.79 -6.19
N PHE A 101 -2.90 -9.49 -6.43
CA PHE A 101 -1.90 -8.52 -5.98
C PHE A 101 -1.92 -8.30 -4.46
N ILE A 102 -3.10 -8.32 -3.81
CA ILE A 102 -3.20 -8.30 -2.34
C ILE A 102 -2.41 -9.46 -1.73
N SER A 103 -2.57 -10.66 -2.28
CA SER A 103 -1.90 -11.86 -1.74
C SER A 103 -0.38 -11.77 -1.84
N ILE A 104 0.15 -11.22 -2.93
CA ILE A 104 1.59 -10.94 -3.05
C ILE A 104 2.01 -9.85 -2.05
N THR A 105 1.21 -8.80 -1.89
CA THR A 105 1.49 -7.71 -0.95
C THR A 105 1.58 -8.23 0.49
N ILE A 106 0.65 -9.09 0.91
CA ILE A 106 0.65 -9.73 2.24
C ILE A 106 1.87 -10.65 2.38
N GLY A 107 2.21 -11.44 1.33
CA GLY A 107 3.37 -12.32 1.33
C GLY A 107 4.72 -11.58 1.42
N THR A 108 4.77 -10.32 0.98
CA THR A 108 5.98 -9.48 1.15
C THR A 108 6.06 -8.86 2.55
N ARG A 109 4.94 -8.36 3.08
CA ARG A 109 4.81 -7.83 4.45
C ARG A 109 3.40 -8.03 4.98
N VAL A 110 3.30 -8.51 6.22
CA VAL A 110 2.02 -8.70 6.93
C VAL A 110 1.15 -7.44 6.96
N MET A 111 1.77 -6.26 6.95
CA MET A 111 1.05 -4.97 6.88
C MET A 111 0.17 -4.84 5.64
N GLY A 112 0.38 -5.65 4.60
CA GLY A 112 -0.51 -5.74 3.43
C GLY A 112 -1.94 -6.15 3.77
N LEU A 113 -2.19 -6.72 4.96
CA LEU A 113 -3.54 -7.02 5.46
C LEU A 113 -4.45 -5.79 5.59
N ILE A 114 -3.87 -4.59 5.59
CA ILE A 114 -4.68 -3.36 5.61
C ILE A 114 -5.57 -3.23 4.36
N ILE A 115 -5.08 -3.68 3.19
CA ILE A 115 -5.85 -3.55 1.93
C ILE A 115 -7.13 -4.39 1.94
N PRO A 116 -7.12 -5.71 2.25
CA PRO A 116 -8.35 -6.48 2.31
C PRO A 116 -9.30 -6.01 3.44
N LEU A 117 -8.77 -5.52 4.56
CA LEU A 117 -9.60 -4.94 5.62
C LEU A 117 -10.35 -3.70 5.13
N LEU A 118 -9.67 -2.82 4.42
CA LEU A 118 -10.28 -1.63 3.84
C LEU A 118 -11.24 -1.98 2.71
N PHE A 119 -10.90 -2.99 1.89
CA PHE A 119 -11.81 -3.48 0.87
C PHE A 119 -13.13 -3.95 1.49
N ILE A 120 -13.07 -4.76 2.54
CA ILE A 120 -14.25 -5.23 3.26
C ILE A 120 -15.05 -4.06 3.82
N PHE A 121 -14.38 -3.10 4.46
CA PHE A 121 -15.02 -1.91 5.02
C PHE A 121 -15.77 -1.11 3.93
N PHE A 122 -15.11 -0.73 2.85
CA PHE A 122 -15.73 0.02 1.75
C PHE A 122 -16.83 -0.77 1.05
N PHE A 123 -16.64 -2.09 0.91
CA PHE A 123 -17.62 -2.96 0.30
C PHE A 123 -18.91 -3.06 1.14
N ILE A 124 -18.78 -3.18 2.46
CA ILE A 124 -19.92 -3.18 3.39
C ILE A 124 -20.63 -1.83 3.35
N MET A 125 -19.89 -0.72 3.44
CA MET A 125 -20.46 0.64 3.40
C MET A 125 -21.27 0.87 2.12
N GLU A 126 -20.77 0.47 0.97
CA GLU A 126 -21.50 0.58 -0.29
C GLU A 126 -22.80 -0.24 -0.31
N ASN A 127 -22.76 -1.46 0.21
CA ASN A 127 -23.96 -2.32 0.23
C ASN A 127 -25.01 -1.81 1.22
N LEU A 128 -24.61 -1.22 2.34
CA LEU A 128 -25.53 -0.63 3.33
C LEU A 128 -26.24 0.60 2.76
N GLU A 129 -25.51 1.50 2.08
CA GLU A 129 -26.11 2.71 1.52
C GLU A 129 -27.02 2.45 0.32
N SER A 130 -26.65 1.49 -0.53
CA SER A 130 -27.41 1.22 -1.75
C SER A 130 -28.68 0.39 -1.53
N ASN A 131 -28.96 -0.08 -0.30
CA ASN A 131 -30.00 -1.08 0.01
C ASN A 131 -29.97 -2.32 -0.92
N LYS A 132 -28.85 -2.52 -1.60
CA LYS A 132 -28.64 -3.62 -2.56
C LYS A 132 -27.73 -4.68 -1.95
N TYR A 133 -28.24 -5.43 -0.97
CA TYR A 133 -27.55 -6.62 -0.42
C TYR A 133 -27.21 -7.68 -1.49
N LYS A 134 -27.58 -7.42 -2.76
CA LYS A 134 -27.40 -8.35 -3.88
C LYS A 134 -25.95 -8.75 -4.15
N ASN A 135 -24.98 -7.95 -3.76
CA ASN A 135 -23.57 -8.23 -4.06
C ASN A 135 -22.76 -8.79 -2.88
N ILE A 136 -23.40 -8.92 -1.70
CA ILE A 136 -22.68 -9.37 -0.49
C ILE A 136 -22.09 -10.78 -0.63
N TYR A 137 -22.66 -11.59 -1.53
CA TYR A 137 -22.13 -12.91 -1.87
C TYR A 137 -20.73 -12.88 -2.49
N LEU A 138 -20.28 -11.73 -3.04
CA LEU A 138 -18.94 -11.58 -3.60
C LEU A 138 -17.84 -11.48 -2.52
N LEU A 139 -18.22 -11.21 -1.28
CA LEU A 139 -17.26 -11.21 -0.15
C LEU A 139 -16.67 -12.60 0.10
N ALA A 140 -17.49 -13.65 -0.01
CA ALA A 140 -17.01 -15.01 0.21
C ALA A 140 -15.93 -15.43 -0.80
N PRO A 141 -16.13 -15.34 -2.14
CA PRO A 141 -15.08 -15.65 -3.10
C PRO A 141 -13.87 -14.71 -2.99
N PHE A 142 -14.06 -13.44 -2.64
CA PHE A 142 -12.94 -12.51 -2.39
C PHE A 142 -12.06 -13.02 -1.24
N LEU A 143 -12.64 -13.38 -0.10
CA LEU A 143 -11.91 -13.88 1.07
C LEU A 143 -11.23 -15.23 0.77
N ILE A 144 -11.97 -16.18 0.20
CA ILE A 144 -11.45 -17.52 -0.13
C ILE A 144 -10.26 -17.40 -1.08
N LEU A 145 -10.40 -16.60 -2.14
CA LEU A 145 -9.34 -16.43 -3.13
C LEU A 145 -8.13 -15.69 -2.55
N THR A 146 -8.35 -14.62 -1.77
CA THR A 146 -7.26 -13.87 -1.15
C THR A 146 -6.49 -14.74 -0.15
N ILE A 147 -7.18 -15.49 0.71
CA ILE A 147 -6.55 -16.40 1.67
C ILE A 147 -5.81 -17.53 0.94
N GLY A 148 -6.45 -18.18 -0.03
CA GLY A 148 -5.85 -19.27 -0.80
C GLY A 148 -4.59 -18.85 -1.55
N LEU A 149 -4.64 -17.70 -2.24
CA LEU A 149 -3.47 -17.16 -2.93
C LEU A 149 -2.38 -16.69 -1.95
N THR A 150 -2.75 -16.15 -0.77
CA THR A 150 -1.76 -15.76 0.25
C THR A 150 -1.02 -16.98 0.76
N ILE A 151 -1.71 -18.09 1.03
CA ILE A 151 -1.07 -19.35 1.41
C ILE A 151 -0.16 -19.84 0.28
N LEU A 152 -0.61 -19.76 -0.97
CA LEU A 152 0.19 -20.20 -2.13
C LEU A 152 1.50 -19.42 -2.27
N PHE A 153 1.45 -18.08 -2.11
CA PHE A 153 2.63 -17.20 -2.31
C PHE A 153 3.51 -17.06 -1.07
N TRP A 154 3.06 -17.50 0.09
CA TRP A 154 3.81 -17.37 1.33
C TRP A 154 4.17 -18.73 1.92
N PRO A 155 5.36 -19.29 1.61
CA PRO A 155 5.76 -20.64 2.02
C PRO A 155 5.71 -20.91 3.53
N PHE A 156 5.88 -19.87 4.36
CA PHE A 156 5.74 -19.97 5.81
C PHE A 156 4.37 -20.47 6.28
N LEU A 157 3.32 -20.23 5.46
CA LEU A 157 1.97 -20.70 5.75
C LEU A 157 1.71 -22.14 5.30
N TRP A 158 2.64 -22.77 4.56
CA TRP A 158 2.48 -24.16 4.09
C TRP A 158 2.55 -25.15 5.25
N GLU A 159 3.35 -24.87 6.27
CA GLU A 159 3.43 -25.72 7.47
C GLU A 159 2.16 -25.63 8.30
N ASN A 160 1.66 -24.41 8.52
CA ASN A 160 0.41 -24.16 9.23
C ASN A 160 -0.16 -22.79 8.79
N PRO A 161 -1.38 -22.75 8.20
CA PRO A 161 -2.02 -21.48 7.81
C PRO A 161 -2.21 -20.50 8.98
N LEU A 162 -2.32 -20.98 10.23
CA LEU A 162 -2.43 -20.14 11.42
C LEU A 162 -1.13 -19.38 11.76
N ASN A 163 -0.02 -19.71 11.12
CA ASN A 163 1.25 -18.98 11.27
C ASN A 163 1.14 -17.49 10.89
N ILE A 164 0.07 -17.09 10.17
CA ILE A 164 -0.23 -15.67 9.94
C ILE A 164 -0.42 -14.90 11.25
N LEU A 165 -1.07 -15.51 12.25
CA LEU A 165 -1.27 -14.90 13.56
C LEU A 165 0.06 -14.76 14.31
N LEU A 166 0.95 -15.74 14.19
CA LEU A 166 2.30 -15.66 14.75
C LEU A 166 3.11 -14.55 14.08
N SER A 167 2.96 -14.38 12.77
CA SER A 167 3.62 -13.29 12.03
C SER A 167 3.14 -11.91 12.48
N ILE A 168 1.82 -11.74 12.67
CA ILE A 168 1.25 -10.49 13.20
C ILE A 168 1.80 -10.22 14.61
N LYS A 169 1.79 -11.23 15.49
CA LYS A 169 2.32 -11.11 16.85
C LYS A 169 3.81 -10.76 16.85
N SER A 170 4.60 -11.45 16.05
CA SER A 170 6.04 -11.21 15.91
C SER A 170 6.33 -9.78 15.42
N MET A 171 5.56 -9.27 14.46
CA MET A 171 5.73 -7.90 13.94
C MET A 171 5.27 -6.83 14.92
N SER A 172 4.23 -7.09 15.73
CA SER A 172 3.74 -6.14 16.74
C SER A 172 4.66 -6.05 17.96
N SER A 173 5.45 -7.08 18.24
CA SER A 173 6.35 -7.17 19.40
C SER A 173 7.80 -7.39 19.00
N TYR A 174 8.20 -6.93 17.81
CA TYR A 174 9.57 -7.11 17.32
C TYR A 174 10.57 -6.47 18.27
N ALA A 175 11.33 -7.32 18.96
CA ALA A 175 12.37 -6.91 19.87
C ALA A 175 13.65 -6.62 19.07
N TRP A 176 13.89 -5.36 18.77
CA TRP A 176 15.18 -4.93 18.27
C TRP A 176 16.04 -4.45 19.43
N ASP A 177 17.10 -5.18 19.73
CA ASP A 177 17.98 -4.90 20.86
C ASP A 177 19.09 -3.87 20.52
N GLY A 178 19.03 -3.27 19.34
CA GLY A 178 19.96 -2.24 18.91
C GLY A 178 19.75 -0.89 19.63
N LEU A 179 20.82 -0.11 19.69
CA LEU A 179 20.78 1.27 20.19
C LEU A 179 20.55 2.22 19.01
N VAL A 180 19.63 3.15 19.18
CA VAL A 180 19.38 4.26 18.26
C VAL A 180 20.00 5.53 18.84
N TYR A 181 20.88 6.16 18.07
CA TYR A 181 21.37 7.50 18.40
C TYR A 181 20.34 8.55 17.98
N PHE A 182 19.81 9.28 18.94
CA PHE A 182 18.77 10.28 18.71
C PHE A 182 18.89 11.40 19.73
N GLU A 183 18.96 12.66 19.28
CA GLU A 183 19.09 13.85 20.14
C GLU A 183 20.23 13.74 21.17
N ASP A 184 21.44 13.45 20.66
CA ASP A 184 22.67 13.35 21.43
C ASP A 184 22.68 12.24 22.50
N THR A 185 21.69 11.33 22.49
CA THR A 185 21.59 10.20 23.41
C THR A 185 21.35 8.88 22.69
N TYR A 186 21.79 7.78 23.31
CA TYR A 186 21.53 6.43 22.81
C TYR A 186 20.30 5.85 23.50
N TYR A 187 19.28 5.54 22.73
CA TYR A 187 18.07 4.89 23.22
C TYR A 187 18.04 3.42 22.79
N PRO A 188 17.73 2.47 23.69
CA PRO A 188 17.33 1.15 23.26
C PRO A 188 16.09 1.22 22.36
N GLY A 189 16.04 0.42 21.30
CA GLY A 189 14.95 0.49 20.32
C GLY A 189 13.53 0.37 20.90
N LYS A 190 13.40 -0.27 22.07
CA LYS A 190 12.12 -0.39 22.80
C LYS A 190 11.67 0.88 23.54
N PHE A 191 12.60 1.79 23.83
CA PHE A 191 12.36 2.96 24.68
C PHE A 191 12.52 4.27 23.92
N LEU A 192 12.30 4.24 22.59
CA LEU A 192 12.30 5.45 21.77
C LEU A 192 11.15 6.38 22.16
N PRO A 193 11.38 7.71 22.20
CA PRO A 193 10.34 8.68 22.46
C PRO A 193 9.20 8.57 21.44
N TRP A 194 7.96 8.84 21.84
CA TRP A 194 6.80 8.77 20.97
C TRP A 194 6.90 9.70 19.74
N TYR A 195 7.63 10.82 19.87
CA TYR A 195 7.84 11.79 18.79
C TYR A 195 9.00 11.43 17.85
N TYR A 196 9.72 10.33 18.12
CA TYR A 196 10.82 9.87 17.28
C TYR A 196 10.40 9.69 15.81
N LEU A 197 9.33 8.93 15.56
CA LEU A 197 8.84 8.68 14.21
C LEU A 197 8.40 9.96 13.48
N PRO A 198 7.53 10.82 14.05
CA PRO A 198 7.18 12.10 13.43
C PRO A 198 8.40 12.96 13.11
N LYS A 199 9.36 13.07 14.03
CA LYS A 199 10.56 13.88 13.84
C LYS A 199 11.43 13.35 12.71
N ILE A 200 11.68 12.04 12.66
CA ILE A 200 12.46 11.43 11.58
C ILE A 200 11.77 11.62 10.21
N ILE A 201 10.46 11.46 10.12
CA ILE A 201 9.70 11.69 8.88
C ILE A 201 9.90 13.14 8.41
N ILE A 202 9.75 14.12 9.31
CA ILE A 202 9.91 15.54 8.97
C ILE A 202 11.33 15.84 8.49
N ILE A 203 12.36 15.33 9.18
CA ILE A 203 13.77 15.62 8.84
C ILE A 203 14.19 14.93 7.54
N THR A 204 13.70 13.72 7.30
CA THR A 204 14.13 12.92 6.14
C THR A 204 13.32 13.17 4.87
N SER A 205 12.18 13.86 4.97
CA SER A 205 11.35 14.20 3.82
C SER A 205 11.69 15.59 3.28
N PRO A 206 11.84 15.77 1.96
CA PRO A 206 12.06 17.09 1.40
C PRO A 206 10.90 18.04 1.73
N LEU A 207 11.20 19.30 2.00
CA LEU A 207 10.22 20.30 2.45
C LEU A 207 9.01 20.43 1.52
N LEU A 208 9.24 20.34 0.20
CA LEU A 208 8.16 20.41 -0.79
C LEU A 208 7.10 19.31 -0.56
N TYR A 209 7.52 18.08 -0.26
CA TYR A 209 6.60 16.96 -0.02
C TYR A 209 5.77 17.18 1.26
N LEU A 210 6.40 17.70 2.31
CA LEU A 210 5.70 18.02 3.56
C LEU A 210 4.64 19.10 3.35
N ILE A 211 4.98 20.17 2.61
CA ILE A 211 4.03 21.24 2.28
C ILE A 211 2.85 20.70 1.47
N LEU A 212 3.12 19.93 0.42
CA LEU A 212 2.07 19.33 -0.42
C LEU A 212 1.21 18.34 0.37
N PHE A 213 1.80 17.56 1.26
CA PHE A 213 1.09 16.61 2.13
C PHE A 213 0.14 17.33 3.09
N ILE A 214 0.65 18.32 3.82
CA ILE A 214 -0.17 19.11 4.76
C ILE A 214 -1.32 19.82 4.01
N TYR A 215 -1.03 20.45 2.87
CA TYR A 215 -2.04 21.12 2.07
C TYR A 215 -3.10 20.14 1.54
N GLY A 216 -2.69 18.95 1.08
CA GLY A 216 -3.60 17.89 0.65
C GLY A 216 -4.52 17.42 1.77
N ILE A 217 -3.98 17.13 2.96
CA ILE A 217 -4.79 16.75 4.15
C ILE A 217 -5.81 17.84 4.49
N LEU A 218 -5.41 19.11 4.52
CA LEU A 218 -6.32 20.21 4.85
C LEU A 218 -7.49 20.33 3.86
N ILE A 219 -7.23 20.14 2.56
CA ILE A 219 -8.30 20.16 1.55
C ILE A 219 -9.23 18.96 1.73
N ILE A 220 -8.69 17.76 1.84
CA ILE A 220 -9.49 16.54 1.95
C ILE A 220 -10.33 16.56 3.22
N THR A 221 -9.76 16.90 4.37
CA THR A 221 -10.50 16.99 5.64
C THR A 221 -11.58 18.05 5.61
N LYS A 222 -11.32 19.21 4.98
CA LYS A 222 -12.33 20.27 4.78
C LYS A 222 -13.49 19.79 3.92
N ASN A 223 -13.21 19.09 2.81
CA ASN A 223 -14.23 18.57 1.91
C ASN A 223 -15.05 17.47 2.60
N LEU A 224 -14.39 16.51 3.26
CA LEU A 224 -15.08 15.46 4.01
C LEU A 224 -15.96 16.02 5.11
N SER A 225 -15.48 16.97 5.92
CA SER A 225 -16.27 17.57 7.00
C SER A 225 -17.48 18.34 6.45
N LYS A 226 -17.30 19.08 5.35
CA LYS A 226 -18.41 19.79 4.69
C LYS A 226 -19.47 18.82 4.16
N ASN A 227 -19.04 17.72 3.57
CA ASN A 227 -19.93 16.70 3.02
C ASN A 227 -20.65 15.91 4.14
N LEU A 228 -19.95 15.60 5.23
CA LEU A 228 -20.55 14.96 6.42
C LEU A 228 -21.58 15.85 7.13
N LEU A 229 -21.36 17.15 7.17
CA LEU A 229 -22.31 18.10 7.76
C LEU A 229 -23.57 18.29 6.89
N ASN A 230 -23.46 18.10 5.57
CA ASN A 230 -24.57 18.21 4.62
C ASN A 230 -25.33 16.89 4.40
N LEU A 231 -25.24 15.95 5.33
CA LEU A 231 -25.79 14.57 5.27
C LEU A 231 -27.30 14.46 4.98
N LYS A 232 -28.05 15.54 4.88
CA LYS A 232 -29.48 15.48 4.55
C LYS A 232 -29.79 14.98 3.12
N ASN A 233 -28.80 15.00 2.19
CA ASN A 233 -29.06 14.65 0.78
C ASN A 233 -27.91 13.90 0.05
N ASN A 234 -26.76 13.65 0.67
CA ASN A 234 -25.64 12.99 -0.01
C ASN A 234 -25.22 11.73 0.72
N ASN A 235 -25.27 10.60 0.04
CA ASN A 235 -24.74 9.35 0.55
C ASN A 235 -23.21 9.48 0.72
N LEU A 236 -22.64 8.87 1.75
CA LEU A 236 -21.19 8.83 1.99
C LEU A 236 -20.42 8.34 0.75
N TRP A 237 -21.06 7.45 -0.02
CA TRP A 237 -20.50 6.88 -1.24
C TRP A 237 -20.36 7.87 -2.41
N ASN A 238 -21.14 8.95 -2.43
CA ASN A 238 -20.97 10.00 -3.43
C ASN A 238 -19.64 10.75 -3.27
N ASN A 239 -18.99 10.60 -2.11
CA ASN A 239 -17.69 11.18 -1.77
C ASN A 239 -16.58 10.12 -1.79
N PHE A 240 -16.74 9.06 -2.57
CA PHE A 240 -15.78 7.95 -2.65
C PHE A 240 -14.36 8.44 -3.01
N GLU A 241 -14.24 9.47 -3.83
CA GLU A 241 -12.96 10.07 -4.19
C GLU A 241 -12.23 10.63 -2.96
N GLU A 242 -12.92 11.46 -2.16
CA GLU A 242 -12.33 12.01 -0.94
C GLU A 242 -12.05 10.94 0.11
N LEU A 243 -12.94 9.97 0.27
CA LEU A 243 -12.73 8.83 1.17
C LEU A 243 -11.55 7.98 0.73
N TYR A 244 -11.43 7.71 -0.56
CA TYR A 244 -10.30 6.96 -1.11
C TYR A 244 -8.98 7.72 -0.93
N CYS A 245 -8.97 9.04 -1.23
CA CYS A 245 -7.80 9.88 -1.01
C CYS A 245 -7.43 9.96 0.48
N PHE A 246 -8.41 10.10 1.37
CA PHE A 246 -8.17 10.10 2.82
C PHE A 246 -7.57 8.78 3.31
N TYR A 247 -8.04 7.68 2.78
CA TYR A 247 -7.51 6.36 3.07
C TYR A 247 -6.08 6.15 2.56
N SER A 248 -5.72 6.76 1.42
CA SER A 248 -4.39 6.61 0.81
C SER A 248 -3.30 7.48 1.47
N ILE A 249 -3.67 8.36 2.40
CA ILE A 249 -2.77 9.16 3.24
C ILE A 249 -2.34 8.41 4.49
#